data_9c95535a13b8a97003547d24c48e0bcd
#
_entry.id   9c95535a13b8a97003547d24c48e0bcd
#
_cell.length_a   1.000
_cell.length_b   1.000
_cell.length_c   1.000
_cell.angle_alpha   90.00
_cell.angle_beta   90.00
_cell.angle_gamma   90.00
#
_symmetry.space_group_name_H-M   'P 1'
#
loop_
_entity.id
_entity.type
_entity.pdbx_description
1 polymer ?
#
loop_
_entity_poly.entity_id
_entity_poly.type
_entity_poly.pdbx_seq_one_letter_code
_entity_poly.pdbx_strand_id
1 'polypeptide(L)'
;MDAERLRAYLLGLPHVAEMMQWGANLVFWVGDKAIGGKMFALIDLYEPAPPSRAANQQPATSNQQLLLSYSAGPARYAALLERDGLVPAPYMARIFWVAAERWDVFSAAEWKRELHAAHEITLAKLPKKVRATLALPVAQQRHLIVEARRKLAKKS
;
A
#
# COMPACT_ATOMS: atom_id res chain seq x y z
N MET A 1 2.76 -11.25 13.09
CA MET A 1 2.59 -10.93 11.66
C MET A 1 3.92 -10.42 11.12
N ASP A 2 4.20 -10.62 9.86
CA ASP A 2 5.41 -10.14 9.21
C ASP A 2 5.11 -9.75 7.77
N ALA A 3 6.12 -9.17 7.09
CA ALA A 3 5.95 -8.67 5.72
C ALA A 3 5.54 -9.77 4.74
N GLU A 4 6.13 -10.96 4.85
CA GLU A 4 5.82 -12.04 3.93
C GLU A 4 4.40 -12.54 4.05
N ARG A 5 3.92 -12.69 5.27
CA ARG A 5 2.55 -13.14 5.53
C ARG A 5 1.52 -12.12 5.06
N LEU A 6 1.80 -10.83 5.30
CA LEU A 6 0.92 -9.77 4.82
C LEU A 6 0.92 -9.67 3.30
N ARG A 7 2.09 -9.80 2.69
CA ARG A 7 2.17 -9.80 1.24
C ARG A 7 1.32 -10.93 0.65
N ALA A 8 1.44 -12.13 1.21
CA ALA A 8 0.65 -13.27 0.75
C ALA A 8 -0.85 -13.02 0.90
N TYR A 9 -1.26 -12.44 2.03
CA TYR A 9 -2.66 -12.10 2.25
C TYR A 9 -3.16 -11.06 1.24
N LEU A 10 -2.39 -9.99 1.04
CA LEU A 10 -2.76 -8.91 0.12
C LEU A 10 -2.89 -9.41 -1.32
N LEU A 11 -1.98 -10.26 -1.76
CA LEU A 11 -2.03 -10.82 -3.11
C LEU A 11 -3.21 -11.76 -3.32
N GLY A 12 -3.80 -12.26 -2.24
CA GLY A 12 -5.01 -13.08 -2.31
C GLY A 12 -6.30 -12.26 -2.43
N LEU A 13 -6.24 -10.95 -2.21
CA LEU A 13 -7.42 -10.09 -2.36
C LEU A 13 -7.73 -9.85 -3.85
N PRO A 14 -9.03 -9.64 -4.19
CA PRO A 14 -9.39 -9.45 -5.60
C PRO A 14 -8.70 -8.27 -6.27
N HIS A 15 -8.20 -8.48 -7.47
CA HIS A 15 -7.65 -7.43 -8.34
C HIS A 15 -6.41 -6.73 -7.82
N VAL A 16 -5.69 -7.35 -6.89
CA VAL A 16 -4.49 -6.73 -6.33
C VAL A 16 -3.29 -6.96 -7.25
N ALA A 17 -2.57 -5.88 -7.51
CA ALA A 17 -1.29 -5.89 -8.21
C ALA A 17 -0.22 -5.30 -7.31
N GLU A 18 0.98 -5.87 -7.32
CA GLU A 18 2.08 -5.31 -6.55
C GLU A 18 3.14 -4.71 -7.48
N MET A 19 3.83 -3.68 -6.99
CA MET A 19 4.87 -3.00 -7.75
C MET A 19 5.90 -2.41 -6.79
N MET A 20 7.18 -2.59 -7.11
CA MET A 20 8.24 -1.87 -6.39
C MET A 20 8.27 -0.43 -6.87
N GLN A 21 8.22 0.51 -5.93
CA GLN A 21 8.26 1.93 -6.21
C GLN A 21 9.06 2.66 -5.14
N TRP A 22 9.53 3.84 -5.47
CA TRP A 22 10.23 4.74 -4.53
C TRP A 22 11.32 4.01 -3.72
N GLY A 23 12.22 3.33 -4.42
CA GLY A 23 13.29 2.57 -3.80
C GLY A 23 12.82 1.21 -3.34
N ALA A 24 12.80 0.97 -2.04
CA ALA A 24 12.48 -0.34 -1.47
C ALA A 24 11.05 -0.46 -0.94
N ASN A 25 10.09 0.26 -1.54
CA ASN A 25 8.69 0.15 -1.15
C ASN A 25 7.95 -0.80 -2.07
N LEU A 26 7.33 -1.81 -1.48
CA LEU A 26 6.46 -2.73 -2.21
C LEU A 26 5.02 -2.20 -2.09
N VAL A 27 4.50 -1.70 -3.19
CA VAL A 27 3.21 -1.01 -3.22
C VAL A 27 2.13 -1.93 -3.79
N PHE A 28 0.98 -1.95 -3.13
CA PHE A 28 -0.16 -2.77 -3.52
C PHE A 28 -1.28 -1.90 -4.07
N TRP A 29 -1.76 -2.26 -5.25
CA TRP A 29 -2.76 -1.54 -6.01
C TRP A 29 -4.03 -2.37 -6.15
N VAL A 30 -5.18 -1.72 -6.09
CA VAL A 30 -6.42 -2.33 -6.55
C VAL A 30 -6.55 -1.98 -8.03
N GLY A 31 -6.38 -2.98 -8.88
CA GLY A 31 -6.24 -2.78 -10.31
C GLY A 31 -4.84 -2.31 -10.68
N ASP A 32 -4.33 -2.77 -11.83
CA ASP A 32 -3.02 -2.37 -12.29
C ASP A 32 -2.96 -0.85 -12.51
N LYS A 33 -1.83 -0.25 -12.14
CA LYS A 33 -1.62 1.19 -12.31
C LYS A 33 -1.88 1.64 -13.76
N ALA A 34 -1.47 0.82 -14.72
CA ALA A 34 -1.57 1.17 -16.15
C ALA A 34 -3.02 1.33 -16.63
N ILE A 35 -3.96 0.67 -15.98
CA ILE A 35 -5.39 0.78 -16.33
C ILE A 35 -6.18 1.69 -15.40
N GLY A 36 -5.48 2.43 -14.54
CA GLY A 36 -6.10 3.40 -13.64
C GLY A 36 -6.40 2.89 -12.24
N GLY A 37 -5.73 1.82 -11.80
CA GLY A 37 -5.84 1.33 -10.44
C GLY A 37 -5.34 2.32 -9.42
N LYS A 38 -5.65 2.09 -8.14
CA LYS A 38 -5.22 2.94 -7.04
C LYS A 38 -4.52 2.12 -5.98
N MET A 39 -3.50 2.70 -5.38
CA MET A 39 -2.78 2.04 -4.29
C MET A 39 -3.59 2.09 -3.00
N PHE A 40 -3.44 1.06 -2.16
CA PHE A 40 -4.13 1.01 -0.89
C PHE A 40 -3.24 0.60 0.28
N ALA A 41 -2.06 0.06 0.00
CA ALA A 41 -1.10 -0.32 1.04
C ALA A 41 0.31 -0.33 0.46
N LEU A 42 1.29 -0.13 1.32
CA LEU A 42 2.69 -0.32 0.95
C LEU A 42 3.47 -0.90 2.12
N ILE A 43 4.42 -1.77 1.80
CA ILE A 43 5.35 -2.35 2.77
C ILE A 43 6.73 -1.75 2.49
N ASP A 44 7.35 -1.20 3.53
CA ASP A 44 8.70 -0.68 3.43
C ASP A 44 9.69 -1.83 3.64
N LEU A 45 10.40 -2.18 2.59
CA LEU A 45 11.42 -3.23 2.63
C LEU A 45 12.82 -2.68 2.90
N TYR A 46 12.92 -1.39 3.15
CA TYR A 46 14.21 -0.75 3.40
C TYR A 46 14.83 -1.25 4.70
N GLU A 47 16.04 -1.76 4.60
CA GLU A 47 16.80 -2.13 5.79
C GLU A 47 17.56 -0.89 6.30
N PRO A 48 17.47 -0.62 7.61
CA PRO A 48 18.18 0.55 8.13
C PRO A 48 19.68 0.40 7.92
N ALA A 49 20.33 1.53 7.59
CA ALA A 49 21.78 1.57 7.45
C ALA A 49 22.44 1.18 8.78
N PRO A 50 23.68 0.63 8.74
CA PRO A 50 24.38 0.30 9.97
C PRO A 50 24.42 1.50 10.93
N PRO A 51 24.31 1.27 12.26
CA PRO A 51 24.20 2.36 13.23
C PRO A 51 25.29 3.42 13.14
N SER A 52 26.49 3.04 12.74
CA SER A 52 27.63 3.94 12.65
C SER A 52 27.49 5.00 11.55
N ARG A 53 26.69 4.73 10.52
CA ARG A 53 26.44 5.71 9.44
C ARG A 53 25.17 6.50 9.67
N ALA A 54 24.15 5.88 10.23
CA ALA A 54 22.86 6.53 10.46
C ALA A 54 22.98 7.64 11.50
N ALA A 55 23.82 7.45 12.51
CA ALA A 55 23.98 8.41 13.60
C ALA A 55 24.54 9.76 13.15
N ASN A 56 25.26 9.81 12.03
CA ASN A 56 25.91 11.02 11.55
C ASN A 56 25.13 11.78 10.49
N GLN A 57 24.04 11.22 9.98
CA GLN A 57 23.37 11.79 8.81
C GLN A 57 21.90 12.12 8.98
N GLN A 58 21.27 11.69 10.09
CA GLN A 58 19.84 11.86 10.24
C GLN A 58 19.45 12.48 11.57
N PRO A 59 18.51 13.43 11.54
CA PRO A 59 17.89 13.90 12.79
C PRO A 59 17.22 12.75 13.51
N ALA A 60 17.17 12.83 14.83
CA ALA A 60 16.59 11.78 15.66
C ALA A 60 15.15 11.42 15.28
N THR A 61 14.41 12.37 14.71
CA THR A 61 13.02 12.18 14.30
C THR A 61 12.86 11.35 13.04
N SER A 62 13.91 11.15 12.25
CA SER A 62 13.81 10.40 10.99
C SER A 62 14.24 8.94 11.13
N ASN A 63 14.56 8.49 12.34
CA ASN A 63 15.01 7.14 12.59
C ASN A 63 13.87 6.14 12.82
N GLN A 64 12.62 6.59 12.77
CA GLN A 64 11.49 5.68 12.90
C GLN A 64 11.30 4.94 11.58
N GLN A 65 11.58 3.65 11.62
CA GLN A 65 11.28 2.80 10.48
C GLN A 65 9.79 2.46 10.52
N LEU A 66 9.10 2.85 9.46
CA LEU A 66 7.70 2.52 9.29
C LEU A 66 7.60 1.25 8.47
N LEU A 67 6.94 0.25 9.01
CA LEU A 67 6.90 -1.08 8.41
C LEU A 67 5.88 -1.19 7.28
N LEU A 68 4.69 -0.64 7.51
CA LEU A 68 3.61 -0.71 6.55
C LEU A 68 2.73 0.52 6.67
N SER A 69 2.29 1.05 5.53
CA SER A 69 1.33 2.15 5.47
C SER A 69 0.12 1.70 4.68
N TYR A 70 -1.07 2.16 5.05
CA TYR A 70 -2.28 1.79 4.34
C TYR A 70 -3.36 2.87 4.43
N SER A 71 -4.32 2.80 3.53
CA SER A 71 -5.44 3.73 3.47
C SER A 71 -6.46 3.40 4.55
N ALA A 72 -6.56 4.26 5.57
CA ALA A 72 -7.54 4.08 6.64
C ALA A 72 -8.90 4.65 6.27
N GLY A 73 -8.92 5.67 5.42
CA GLY A 73 -10.12 6.42 5.09
C GLY A 73 -10.43 7.48 6.13
N PRO A 74 -11.22 8.50 5.75
CA PRO A 74 -11.50 9.63 6.66
C PRO A 74 -12.28 9.25 7.90
N ALA A 75 -13.14 8.22 7.83
CA ALA A 75 -13.98 7.84 8.97
C ALA A 75 -13.19 7.21 10.12
N ARG A 76 -12.08 6.53 9.82
CA ARG A 76 -11.32 5.76 10.82
C ARG A 76 -9.96 6.34 11.17
N TYR A 77 -9.49 7.29 10.38
CA TYR A 77 -8.13 7.82 10.51
C TYR A 77 -7.82 8.34 11.92
N ALA A 78 -8.65 9.20 12.45
CA ALA A 78 -8.41 9.81 13.77
C ALA A 78 -8.41 8.78 14.89
N ALA A 79 -9.35 7.84 14.87
CA ALA A 79 -9.44 6.79 15.88
C ALA A 79 -8.23 5.85 15.84
N LEU A 80 -7.76 5.52 14.64
CA LEU A 80 -6.59 4.65 14.49
C LEU A 80 -5.33 5.31 15.04
N LEU A 81 -5.19 6.62 14.89
CA LEU A 81 -4.02 7.34 15.40
C LEU A 81 -3.94 7.38 16.93
N GLU A 82 -5.03 7.09 17.62
CA GLU A 82 -5.01 6.95 19.09
C GLU A 82 -4.32 5.66 19.53
N ARG A 83 -4.18 4.70 18.62
CA ARG A 83 -3.54 3.42 18.94
C ARG A 83 -2.02 3.58 18.95
N ASP A 84 -1.39 3.13 20.04
CA ASP A 84 0.07 3.15 20.14
C ASP A 84 0.69 2.29 19.04
N GLY A 85 1.67 2.86 18.36
CA GLY A 85 2.35 2.20 17.24
C GLY A 85 1.78 2.56 15.87
N LEU A 86 0.69 3.35 15.80
CA LEU A 86 0.20 3.90 14.55
C LEU A 86 0.45 5.40 14.51
N VAL A 87 0.97 5.86 13.38
CA VAL A 87 1.28 7.28 13.15
C VAL A 87 0.75 7.70 11.78
N PRO A 88 0.62 9.02 11.53
CA PRO A 88 0.27 9.47 10.18
C PRO A 88 1.33 9.02 9.18
N ALA A 89 0.90 8.49 8.03
CA ALA A 89 1.84 8.05 7.02
C ALA A 89 2.54 9.25 6.39
N PRO A 90 3.89 9.25 6.28
CA PRO A 90 4.61 10.35 5.64
C PRO A 90 4.09 10.62 4.23
N TYR A 91 3.91 11.90 3.88
CA TYR A 91 3.43 12.38 2.59
C TYR A 91 1.99 11.98 2.23
N MET A 92 1.37 11.06 2.99
CA MET A 92 0.03 10.55 2.69
C MET A 92 -0.97 10.75 3.82
N ALA A 93 -0.60 11.50 4.84
CA ALA A 93 -1.47 11.76 5.98
C ALA A 93 -2.75 12.50 5.57
N ARG A 94 -2.65 13.44 4.64
CA ARG A 94 -3.80 14.23 4.20
C ARG A 94 -4.78 13.45 3.32
N ILE A 95 -4.41 12.26 2.87
CA ILE A 95 -5.35 11.34 2.21
C ILE A 95 -5.72 10.18 3.14
N PHE A 96 -5.55 10.40 4.44
CA PHE A 96 -6.01 9.52 5.51
C PHE A 96 -5.33 8.15 5.51
N TRP A 97 -4.03 8.14 5.29
CA TRP A 97 -3.20 6.95 5.44
C TRP A 97 -2.50 6.95 6.79
N VAL A 98 -2.43 5.77 7.39
CA VAL A 98 -1.70 5.55 8.64
C VAL A 98 -0.53 4.61 8.38
N ALA A 99 0.47 4.67 9.25
CA ALA A 99 1.65 3.83 9.16
C ALA A 99 1.90 3.12 10.49
N ALA A 100 2.32 1.87 10.42
CA ALA A 100 2.63 1.08 11.61
C ALA A 100 4.14 1.08 11.89
N GLU A 101 4.49 1.32 13.14
CA GLU A 101 5.88 1.29 13.60
C GLU A 101 6.32 -0.11 14.02
N ARG A 102 5.35 -0.98 14.34
CA ARG A 102 5.59 -2.34 14.84
C ARG A 102 4.58 -3.30 14.24
N TRP A 103 5.01 -4.55 14.06
CA TRP A 103 4.09 -5.58 13.59
C TRP A 103 3.06 -6.00 14.65
N ASP A 104 3.39 -5.79 15.93
CA ASP A 104 2.50 -6.18 17.04
C ASP A 104 1.44 -5.13 17.39
N VAL A 105 1.34 -4.05 16.60
CA VAL A 105 0.29 -3.05 16.80
C VAL A 105 -1.09 -3.67 16.63
N PHE A 106 -1.20 -4.70 15.82
CA PHE A 106 -2.41 -5.47 15.60
C PHE A 106 -2.13 -6.97 15.73
N SER A 107 -3.14 -7.73 16.12
CA SER A 107 -3.09 -9.19 15.98
C SER A 107 -3.14 -9.55 14.49
N ALA A 108 -2.84 -10.81 14.16
CA ALA A 108 -2.92 -11.25 12.77
C ALA A 108 -4.33 -11.06 12.18
N ALA A 109 -5.35 -11.35 12.95
CA ALA A 109 -6.74 -11.16 12.51
C ALA A 109 -7.08 -9.68 12.30
N GLU A 110 -6.60 -8.82 13.19
CA GLU A 110 -6.80 -7.38 13.06
C GLU A 110 -6.10 -6.81 11.82
N TRP A 111 -4.87 -7.24 11.55
CA TRP A 111 -4.16 -6.84 10.35
C TRP A 111 -4.96 -7.17 9.09
N LYS A 112 -5.49 -8.38 9.02
CA LYS A 112 -6.28 -8.80 7.87
C LYS A 112 -7.54 -7.96 7.71
N ARG A 113 -8.23 -7.66 8.81
CA ARG A 113 -9.43 -6.80 8.76
C ARG A 113 -9.10 -5.38 8.31
N GLU A 114 -7.99 -4.81 8.82
CA GLU A 114 -7.58 -3.46 8.46
C GLU A 114 -7.22 -3.35 6.98
N LEU A 115 -6.47 -4.31 6.49
CA LEU A 115 -6.05 -4.29 5.08
C LEU A 115 -7.19 -4.63 4.14
N HIS A 116 -8.11 -5.50 4.55
CA HIS A 116 -9.32 -5.78 3.79
C HIS A 116 -10.20 -4.52 3.68
N ALA A 117 -10.35 -3.80 4.78
CA ALA A 117 -11.10 -2.53 4.77
C ALA A 117 -10.44 -1.50 3.85
N ALA A 118 -9.10 -1.41 3.87
CA ALA A 118 -8.37 -0.50 2.99
C ALA A 118 -8.60 -0.88 1.52
N HIS A 119 -8.59 -2.15 1.21
CA HIS A 119 -8.87 -2.65 -0.13
C HIS A 119 -10.28 -2.27 -0.58
N GLU A 120 -11.28 -2.48 0.27
CA GLU A 120 -12.68 -2.17 -0.05
C GLU A 120 -12.90 -0.68 -0.27
N ILE A 121 -12.34 0.17 0.60
CA ILE A 121 -12.43 1.62 0.45
C ILE A 121 -11.87 2.06 -0.90
N THR A 122 -10.72 1.51 -1.26
CA THR A 122 -10.03 1.87 -2.49
C THR A 122 -10.77 1.36 -3.72
N LEU A 123 -11.25 0.12 -3.67
CA LEU A 123 -12.05 -0.46 -4.76
C LEU A 123 -13.30 0.40 -5.02
N ALA A 124 -13.97 0.86 -3.97
CA ALA A 124 -15.17 1.69 -4.10
C ALA A 124 -14.88 3.06 -4.73
N LYS A 125 -13.64 3.55 -4.60
CA LYS A 125 -13.24 4.85 -5.16
C LYS A 125 -12.76 4.76 -6.60
N LEU A 126 -12.59 3.57 -7.16
CA LEU A 126 -12.13 3.43 -8.53
C LEU A 126 -13.18 4.01 -9.50
N PRO A 127 -12.74 4.68 -10.59
CA PRO A 127 -13.65 5.15 -11.62
C PRO A 127 -14.45 3.99 -12.22
N LYS A 128 -15.65 4.28 -12.70
CA LYS A 128 -16.51 3.27 -13.33
C LYS A 128 -15.79 2.51 -14.45
N LYS A 129 -15.02 3.22 -15.26
CA LYS A 129 -14.26 2.63 -16.36
C LYS A 129 -13.27 1.56 -15.86
N VAL A 130 -12.59 1.84 -14.76
CA VAL A 130 -11.64 0.90 -14.19
C VAL A 130 -12.36 -0.31 -13.60
N ARG A 131 -13.46 -0.08 -12.87
CA ARG A 131 -14.24 -1.18 -12.32
C ARG A 131 -14.83 -2.06 -13.40
N ALA A 132 -15.25 -1.47 -14.52
CA ALA A 132 -15.73 -2.22 -15.67
C ALA A 132 -14.63 -3.12 -16.26
N THR A 133 -13.41 -2.61 -16.34
CA THR A 133 -12.27 -3.40 -16.78
C THR A 133 -12.02 -4.59 -15.85
N LEU A 134 -12.10 -4.36 -14.54
CA LEU A 134 -11.90 -5.43 -13.56
C LEU A 134 -13.00 -6.48 -13.54
N ALA A 135 -14.16 -6.16 -14.11
CA ALA A 135 -15.27 -7.12 -14.26
C ALA A 135 -15.10 -8.03 -15.48
N LEU A 136 -14.15 -7.74 -16.37
CA LEU A 136 -13.89 -8.55 -17.55
C LEU A 136 -13.18 -9.87 -17.19
N PRO A 137 -13.27 -10.89 -18.07
CA PRO A 137 -12.48 -12.11 -17.87
C PRO A 137 -10.98 -11.82 -17.74
N VAL A 138 -10.27 -12.63 -16.98
CA VAL A 138 -8.86 -12.41 -16.67
C VAL A 138 -8.00 -12.25 -17.92
N ALA A 139 -8.27 -13.04 -18.98
CA ALA A 139 -7.50 -12.95 -20.22
C ALA A 139 -7.65 -11.58 -20.87
N GLN A 140 -8.88 -11.03 -20.88
CA GLN A 140 -9.14 -9.69 -21.43
C GLN A 140 -8.49 -8.60 -20.58
N GLN A 141 -8.52 -8.73 -19.25
CA GLN A 141 -7.85 -7.79 -18.37
C GLN A 141 -6.34 -7.76 -18.65
N ARG A 142 -5.72 -8.92 -18.78
CA ARG A 142 -4.28 -9.02 -19.09
C ARG A 142 -3.93 -8.33 -20.40
N HIS A 143 -4.75 -8.53 -21.41
CA HIS A 143 -4.54 -7.90 -22.71
C HIS A 143 -4.59 -6.38 -22.61
N LEU A 144 -5.58 -5.85 -21.90
CA LEU A 144 -5.74 -4.40 -21.71
C LEU A 144 -4.59 -3.82 -20.89
N ILE A 145 -4.12 -4.54 -19.88
CA ILE A 145 -2.97 -4.10 -19.06
C ILE A 145 -1.71 -4.04 -19.92
N VAL A 146 -1.44 -5.06 -20.71
CA VAL A 146 -0.26 -5.10 -21.59
C VAL A 146 -0.31 -3.93 -22.58
N GLU A 147 -1.45 -3.69 -23.20
CA GLU A 147 -1.60 -2.57 -24.14
C GLU A 147 -1.41 -1.23 -23.46
N ALA A 148 -2.00 -1.05 -22.27
CA ALA A 148 -1.87 0.20 -21.52
C ALA A 148 -0.42 0.46 -21.11
N ARG A 149 0.29 -0.58 -20.66
CA ARG A 149 1.72 -0.48 -20.32
C ARG A 149 2.56 -0.10 -21.54
N ARG A 150 2.23 -0.67 -22.69
CA ARG A 150 2.93 -0.36 -23.95
C ARG A 150 2.74 1.10 -24.35
N LYS A 151 1.52 1.63 -24.22
CA LYS A 151 1.24 3.03 -24.50
C LYS A 151 1.99 3.97 -23.57
N LEU A 152 2.06 3.63 -22.28
CA LEU A 152 2.81 4.43 -21.31
C LEU A 152 4.31 4.42 -21.59
N ALA A 153 4.86 3.30 -22.01
CA ALA A 153 6.26 3.18 -22.36
C ALA A 153 6.61 4.05 -23.57
N LYS A 154 5.69 4.17 -24.54
CA LYS A 154 5.90 5.02 -25.73
C LYS A 154 5.88 6.51 -25.41
N LYS A 155 5.20 6.92 -24.34
CA LYS A 155 5.10 8.33 -23.95
C LYS A 155 6.26 8.80 -23.10
N SER A 156 7.05 7.89 -22.60
CA SER A 156 8.25 8.22 -21.83
C SER A 156 9.48 8.11 -22.73
#